data_34d794c1ba37438ab5fcdd9bb32608d1
#
_entry.id   34d794c1ba37438ab5fcdd9bb32608d1
#
_cell.length_a   1.000
_cell.length_b   1.000
_cell.length_c   1.000
_cell.angle_alpha   90.00
_cell.angle_beta   90.00
_cell.angle_gamma   90.00
#
_symmetry.space_group_name_H-M   'P 1'
#
loop_
_entity.id
_entity.type
_entity.pdbx_description
1 polymer ?
#
loop_
_entity_poly.entity_id
_entity_poly.type
_entity_poly.pdbx_seq_one_letter_code
_entity_poly.pdbx_strand_id
1 'polypeptide(L)'
;MALAETIFVDKCEVVSIASTYCAGNEKVITIQVRKADVIEKDGVEIARSFHRHTITAGTVAAGSTALTPTNISGEEPIVQSIVNAVWTADNKEAYRAYLVGIRSEGIE
;
A
#
# COMPACT_ATOMS: atom_id res chain seq x y z
N MET A 1 16.06 -30.46 -18.38
CA MET A 1 15.35 -29.95 -17.18
C MET A 1 15.25 -28.45 -17.28
N ALA A 2 14.04 -27.94 -17.26
CA ALA A 2 13.79 -26.50 -17.35
C ALA A 2 13.29 -25.96 -16.01
N LEU A 3 14.01 -24.98 -15.47
CA LEU A 3 13.58 -24.22 -14.32
C LEU A 3 13.11 -22.84 -14.78
N ALA A 4 11.99 -22.41 -14.27
CA ALA A 4 11.44 -21.09 -14.54
C ALA A 4 11.02 -20.42 -13.24
N GLU A 5 11.28 -19.12 -13.14
CA GLU A 5 10.84 -18.30 -12.03
C GLU A 5 9.82 -17.30 -12.53
N THR A 6 8.71 -17.16 -11.84
CA THR A 6 7.68 -16.16 -12.13
C THR A 6 7.36 -15.40 -10.86
N ILE A 7 7.44 -14.07 -10.94
CA ILE A 7 7.10 -13.19 -9.82
C ILE A 7 5.89 -12.37 -10.23
N PHE A 8 4.83 -12.40 -9.42
CA PHE A 8 3.59 -11.68 -9.73
C PHE A 8 2.86 -11.31 -8.45
N VAL A 9 2.04 -10.27 -8.54
CA VAL A 9 1.14 -9.91 -7.43
C VAL A 9 0.02 -10.95 -7.39
N ASP A 10 -0.06 -11.69 -6.29
CA ASP A 10 -1.11 -12.69 -6.11
C ASP A 10 -2.22 -12.21 -5.16
N LYS A 11 -1.99 -11.11 -4.45
CA LYS A 11 -2.99 -10.57 -3.53
C LYS A 11 -2.75 -9.08 -3.31
N CYS A 12 -3.82 -8.31 -3.35
CA CYS A 12 -3.80 -6.89 -3.05
C CYS A 12 -5.01 -6.59 -2.18
N GLU A 13 -4.77 -6.10 -0.95
CA GLU A 13 -5.82 -5.84 0.01
C GLU A 13 -5.89 -4.36 0.34
N VAL A 14 -7.11 -3.84 0.45
CA VAL A 14 -7.37 -2.50 0.95
C VAL A 14 -7.71 -2.63 2.43
N VAL A 15 -6.93 -1.97 3.28
CA VAL A 15 -7.15 -1.96 4.73
C VAL A 15 -7.63 -0.57 5.12
N SER A 16 -8.81 -0.51 5.72
CA SER A 16 -9.45 0.74 6.13
C SER A 16 -9.60 0.75 7.65
N ILE A 17 -9.01 1.75 8.30
CA ILE A 17 -8.98 1.85 9.75
C ILE A 17 -9.63 3.17 10.17
N ALA A 18 -10.55 3.10 11.14
CA ALA A 18 -11.13 4.30 11.74
C ALA A 18 -10.08 5.00 12.62
N SER A 19 -10.05 6.31 12.57
CA SER A 19 -9.15 7.11 13.39
C SER A 19 -9.86 8.34 13.93
N THR A 20 -9.56 8.70 15.17
CA THR A 20 -10.09 9.91 15.78
C THR A 20 -9.48 11.18 15.17
N TYR A 21 -8.41 11.05 14.39
CA TYR A 21 -7.81 12.20 13.71
C TYR A 21 -8.49 12.51 12.38
N CYS A 22 -9.40 11.65 11.92
CA CYS A 22 -10.16 11.86 10.69
C CYS A 22 -11.54 12.42 11.01
N ALA A 23 -12.00 13.39 10.23
CA ALA A 23 -13.32 13.98 10.39
C ALA A 23 -14.38 13.08 9.75
N GLY A 24 -15.59 13.13 10.31
CA GLY A 24 -16.75 12.42 9.75
C GLY A 24 -16.55 10.91 9.69
N ASN A 25 -16.87 10.32 8.54
CA ASN A 25 -16.80 8.89 8.31
C ASN A 25 -15.53 8.47 7.58
N GLU A 26 -14.57 9.36 7.46
CA GLU A 26 -13.33 9.08 6.72
C GLU A 26 -12.48 8.07 7.47
N LYS A 27 -11.73 7.28 6.72
CA LYS A 27 -10.88 6.22 7.24
C LYS A 27 -9.45 6.41 6.79
N VAL A 28 -8.53 5.90 7.59
CA VAL A 28 -7.12 5.77 7.19
C VAL A 28 -7.02 4.52 6.33
N ILE A 29 -6.62 4.69 5.09
CA ILE A 29 -6.57 3.58 4.13
C ILE A 29 -5.13 3.30 3.73
N THR A 30 -4.73 2.05 3.88
CA THR A 30 -3.45 1.55 3.37
C THR A 30 -3.73 0.37 2.43
N ILE A 31 -2.76 0.05 1.60
CA ILE A 31 -2.89 -1.04 0.64
C ILE A 31 -1.76 -2.02 0.89
N GLN A 32 -2.12 -3.29 1.08
CA GLN A 32 -1.15 -4.35 1.31
C GLN A 32 -1.04 -5.20 0.06
N VAL A 33 0.17 -5.33 -0.45
CA VAL A 33 0.47 -6.08 -1.68
C VAL A 33 1.30 -7.30 -1.31
N ARG A 34 0.89 -8.45 -1.82
CA ARG A 34 1.66 -9.68 -1.71
C ARG A 34 2.09 -10.13 -3.09
N LYS A 35 3.38 -10.39 -3.26
CA LYS A 35 3.91 -10.99 -4.49
C LYS A 35 4.26 -12.44 -4.21
N ALA A 36 3.88 -13.31 -5.14
CA ALA A 36 4.31 -14.70 -5.12
C ALA A 36 5.52 -14.84 -6.03
N ASP A 37 6.52 -15.55 -5.54
CA ASP A 37 7.69 -15.95 -6.31
C ASP A 37 7.60 -17.46 -6.47
N VAL A 38 7.28 -17.90 -7.68
CA VAL A 38 6.99 -19.31 -7.98
C VAL A 38 8.10 -19.87 -8.84
N ILE A 39 8.64 -21.01 -8.41
CA ILE A 39 9.64 -21.74 -9.18
C ILE A 39 9.01 -23.01 -9.71
N GLU A 40 9.11 -23.22 -11.00
CA GLU A 40 8.58 -24.39 -11.68
C GLU A 40 9.73 -25.19 -12.31
N LYS A 41 9.52 -26.48 -12.35
CA LYS A 41 10.41 -27.39 -13.06
C LYS A 41 9.57 -28.18 -14.05
N ASP A 42 9.88 -28.03 -15.34
CA ASP A 42 9.16 -28.69 -16.43
C ASP A 42 7.65 -28.43 -16.37
N GLY A 43 7.27 -27.20 -16.04
CA GLY A 43 5.87 -26.79 -15.96
C GLY A 43 5.16 -27.11 -14.66
N VAL A 44 5.86 -27.70 -13.69
CA VAL A 44 5.29 -28.06 -12.38
C VAL A 44 5.88 -27.19 -11.29
N GLU A 45 5.02 -26.57 -10.49
CA GLU A 45 5.46 -25.75 -9.37
C GLU A 45 6.15 -26.64 -8.32
N ILE A 46 7.37 -26.27 -7.94
CA ILE A 46 8.15 -26.98 -6.94
C ILE A 46 8.44 -26.15 -5.70
N ALA A 47 8.33 -24.81 -5.79
CA ALA A 47 8.56 -23.94 -4.65
C ALA A 47 7.77 -22.66 -4.82
N ARG A 48 7.34 -22.08 -3.70
CA ARG A 48 6.65 -20.79 -3.70
C ARG A 48 7.03 -20.02 -2.43
N SER A 49 7.39 -18.76 -2.59
CA SER A 49 7.61 -17.86 -1.48
C SER A 49 6.81 -16.58 -1.69
N PHE A 50 6.63 -15.81 -0.62
CA PHE A 50 5.81 -14.60 -0.66
C PHE A 50 6.58 -13.42 -0.12
N HIS A 51 6.38 -12.27 -0.76
CA HIS A 51 6.93 -10.99 -0.31
C HIS A 51 5.80 -10.00 -0.17
N ARG A 52 5.72 -9.35 0.97
CA ARG A 52 4.66 -8.38 1.27
C ARG A 52 5.25 -7.00 1.43
N HIS A 53 4.51 -6.00 0.95
CA HIS A 53 4.81 -4.60 1.26
C HIS A 53 3.52 -3.82 1.41
N THR A 54 3.61 -2.70 2.13
CA THR A 54 2.46 -1.83 2.37
C THR A 54 2.65 -0.54 1.59
N ILE A 55 1.59 -0.08 0.93
CA ILE A 55 1.59 1.19 0.23
C ILE A 55 0.70 2.16 1.01
N THR A 56 1.25 3.31 1.38
CA THR A 56 0.51 4.38 2.04
C THR A 56 0.29 5.52 1.06
N ALA A 57 -0.66 6.41 1.38
CA ALA A 57 -1.00 7.53 0.51
C ALA A 57 0.15 8.54 0.35
N GLY A 58 1.08 8.56 1.28
CA GLY A 58 2.21 9.47 1.22
C GLY A 58 2.87 9.68 2.56
N THR A 59 3.68 10.71 2.65
CA THR A 59 4.40 11.10 3.87
C THR A 59 4.21 12.59 4.15
N VAL A 60 4.40 12.97 5.42
CA VAL A 60 4.40 14.37 5.84
C VAL A 60 5.76 14.64 6.47
N ALA A 61 6.51 15.57 5.89
CA ALA A 61 7.84 15.92 6.38
C ALA A 61 7.76 16.62 7.74
N ALA A 62 8.82 16.51 8.53
CA ALA A 62 8.92 17.21 9.80
C ALA A 62 8.76 18.71 9.60
N GLY A 63 7.92 19.34 10.44
CA GLY A 63 7.65 20.78 10.34
C GLY A 63 6.66 21.16 9.24
N SER A 64 6.15 20.20 8.48
CA SER A 64 5.18 20.42 7.41
C SER A 64 3.83 19.81 7.77
N THR A 65 2.77 20.31 7.14
CA THR A 65 1.44 19.70 7.22
C THR A 65 0.97 19.19 5.85
N ALA A 66 1.82 19.31 4.82
CA ALA A 66 1.47 18.90 3.48
C ALA A 66 1.84 17.44 3.23
N LEU A 67 0.96 16.72 2.58
CA LEU A 67 1.19 15.33 2.18
C LEU A 67 2.02 15.29 0.90
N THR A 68 3.12 14.54 0.93
CA THR A 68 3.88 14.21 -0.27
C THR A 68 3.38 12.86 -0.78
N PRO A 69 2.71 12.82 -1.92
CA PRO A 69 2.11 11.57 -2.42
C PRO A 69 3.15 10.48 -2.70
N THR A 70 2.77 9.25 -2.47
CA THR A 70 3.60 8.09 -2.80
C THR A 70 3.60 7.87 -4.31
N ASN A 71 4.78 7.63 -4.87
CA ASN A 71 4.92 7.30 -6.29
C ASN A 71 4.67 5.81 -6.47
N ILE A 72 3.65 5.46 -7.24
CA ILE A 72 3.26 4.07 -7.48
C ILE A 72 3.62 3.59 -8.88
N SER A 73 4.40 4.34 -9.63
CA SER A 73 4.71 3.99 -11.03
C SER A 73 5.46 2.66 -11.17
N GLY A 74 6.12 2.20 -10.11
CA GLY A 74 6.82 0.91 -10.11
C GLY A 74 5.94 -0.28 -9.74
N GLU A 75 4.67 -0.06 -9.40
CA GLU A 75 3.76 -1.14 -9.04
C GLU A 75 3.15 -1.77 -10.29
N GLU A 76 2.67 -3.02 -10.16
CA GLU A 76 1.98 -3.65 -11.29
C GLU A 76 0.69 -2.91 -11.63
N PRO A 77 0.23 -2.96 -12.90
CA PRO A 77 -0.95 -2.21 -13.33
C PRO A 77 -2.20 -2.46 -12.51
N ILE A 78 -2.44 -3.70 -12.05
CA ILE A 78 -3.60 -4.00 -11.22
C ILE A 78 -3.50 -3.27 -9.87
N VAL A 79 -2.32 -3.19 -9.29
CA VAL A 79 -2.10 -2.47 -8.03
C VAL A 79 -2.33 -0.97 -8.25
N GLN A 80 -1.80 -0.41 -9.33
CA GLN A 80 -2.01 1.00 -9.66
C GLN A 80 -3.50 1.32 -9.82
N SER A 81 -4.26 0.45 -10.48
CA SER A 81 -5.70 0.63 -10.66
C SER A 81 -6.45 0.64 -9.34
N ILE A 82 -6.10 -0.27 -8.43
CA ILE A 82 -6.72 -0.34 -7.10
C ILE A 82 -6.38 0.91 -6.29
N VAL A 83 -5.11 1.31 -6.29
CA VAL A 83 -4.64 2.51 -5.58
C VAL A 83 -5.38 3.75 -6.07
N ASN A 84 -5.47 3.93 -7.39
CA ASN A 84 -6.13 5.10 -7.96
C ASN A 84 -7.62 5.14 -7.68
N ALA A 85 -8.27 3.98 -7.58
CA ALA A 85 -9.69 3.90 -7.24
C ALA A 85 -9.93 4.25 -5.77
N VAL A 86 -9.01 3.90 -4.88
CA VAL A 86 -9.17 4.05 -3.43
C VAL A 86 -8.68 5.41 -2.95
N TRP A 87 -7.58 5.91 -3.50
CA TRP A 87 -6.96 7.16 -3.01
C TRP A 87 -7.61 8.39 -3.64
N THR A 88 -8.86 8.63 -3.24
CA THR A 88 -9.56 9.87 -3.57
C THR A 88 -8.94 11.05 -2.82
N ALA A 89 -9.32 12.26 -3.19
CA ALA A 89 -8.86 13.46 -2.49
C ALA A 89 -9.21 13.41 -1.00
N ASP A 90 -10.42 12.91 -0.68
CA ASP A 90 -10.87 12.80 0.72
C ASP A 90 -10.07 11.78 1.50
N ASN A 91 -9.75 10.63 0.89
CA ASN A 91 -8.98 9.58 1.54
C ASN A 91 -7.52 9.99 1.74
N LYS A 92 -6.94 10.73 0.79
CA LYS A 92 -5.59 11.29 0.96
C LYS A 92 -5.57 12.33 2.08
N GLU A 93 -6.58 13.16 2.18
CA GLU A 93 -6.69 14.16 3.24
C GLU A 93 -6.84 13.50 4.62
N ALA A 94 -7.61 12.42 4.70
CA ALA A 94 -7.75 11.65 5.93
C ALA A 94 -6.41 11.10 6.39
N TYR A 95 -5.62 10.58 5.47
CA TYR A 95 -4.29 10.04 5.78
C TYR A 95 -3.34 11.15 6.24
N ARG A 96 -3.38 12.30 5.57
CA ARG A 96 -2.60 13.47 5.97
C ARG A 96 -2.95 13.91 7.41
N ALA A 97 -4.24 14.02 7.70
CA ALA A 97 -4.71 14.40 9.03
C ALA A 97 -4.27 13.41 10.09
N TYR A 98 -4.30 12.11 9.77
CA TYR A 98 -3.83 11.06 10.66
C TYR A 98 -2.33 11.23 10.98
N LEU A 99 -1.48 11.43 9.95
CA LEU A 99 -0.05 11.59 10.16
C LEU A 99 0.28 12.83 10.99
N VAL A 100 -0.38 13.95 10.72
CA VAL A 100 -0.20 15.18 11.49
C VAL A 100 -0.69 14.99 12.92
N GLY A 101 -1.81 14.29 13.11
CA GLY A 101 -2.38 14.03 14.42
C GLY A 101 -1.47 13.21 15.32
N ILE A 102 -0.95 12.09 14.83
CA ILE A 102 -0.06 11.25 15.64
C ILE A 102 1.25 11.97 15.97
N ARG A 103 1.75 12.81 15.05
CA ARG A 103 2.94 13.62 15.31
C ARG A 103 2.68 14.64 16.43
N SER A 104 1.51 15.25 16.44
CA SER A 104 1.13 16.24 17.46
C SER A 104 1.09 15.62 18.86
N GLU A 105 0.89 14.32 18.97
CA GLU A 105 0.92 13.60 20.23
C GLU A 105 2.32 13.11 20.61
N GLY A 106 3.33 13.42 19.79
CA GLY A 106 4.72 13.03 20.07
C GLY A 106 5.01 11.57 19.82
N ILE A 107 4.27 10.93 18.93
CA ILE A 107 4.40 9.49 18.64
C ILE A 107 5.26 9.24 17.40
N GLU A 108 5.94 10.19 16.92
CA GLU A 108 6.79 10.08 15.72
C GLU A 108 7.88 9.02 15.85
#